data_b26c633a3126586ea7c841b663dca832
#
_entry.id   b26c633a3126586ea7c841b663dca832
#
_cell.length_a   1.000
_cell.length_b   1.000
_cell.length_c   1.000
_cell.angle_alpha   90.00
_cell.angle_beta   90.00
_cell.angle_gamma   90.00
#
_symmetry.space_group_name_H-M   'P 1'
#
loop_
_entity.id
_entity.type
_entity.pdbx_description
1 polymer ?
#
loop_
_entity_poly.entity_id
_entity_poly.type
_entity_poly.pdbx_seq_one_letter_code
_entity_poly.pdbx_strand_id
1 'polypeptide(L)'
;PARRPGTLPRGRYAQAFVPGRSVSLGFLSDGIDIRPVGFAEQWTAPTPARPWRFGGMAGPVRLPETVEAGMIEAARRLARRFGLRGLASLDAVLDGEDWTLVEINPRPGAALDVLDCGEVPLLAAHIAACRGYLPEMKVVSAMVRGIGIVYATKPIAAVLAAEWPAWVFDRPDSGGSIGAGDPIATVTAEAPDVGAVRALIERRSAWLRADCGAT
;
A
#
# COMPACT_ATOMS: atom_id res chain seq x y z
N PRO A 1 10.24 -27.23 9.97
CA PRO A 1 9.49 -27.21 11.22
C PRO A 1 9.83 -25.93 11.97
N ALA A 2 8.84 -25.01 12.13
CA ALA A 2 9.02 -23.78 12.87
C ALA A 2 9.39 -24.13 14.32
N ARG A 3 10.51 -23.59 14.80
CA ARG A 3 10.85 -23.69 16.22
C ARG A 3 9.70 -23.06 17.02
N ARG A 4 9.15 -23.81 17.99
CA ARG A 4 8.24 -23.21 18.96
C ARG A 4 8.98 -22.08 19.65
N PRO A 5 8.44 -20.87 19.68
CA PRO A 5 9.07 -19.77 20.39
C PRO A 5 9.13 -20.16 21.88
N GLY A 6 10.29 -19.94 22.51
CA GLY A 6 10.39 -19.93 23.97
C GLY A 6 9.44 -18.88 24.57
N THR A 7 9.47 -18.70 25.86
CA THR A 7 8.62 -17.71 26.55
C THR A 7 8.79 -16.33 25.94
N LEU A 8 7.73 -15.82 25.34
CA LEU A 8 7.75 -14.50 24.70
C LEU A 8 7.77 -13.39 25.79
N PRO A 9 8.50 -12.30 25.57
CA PRO A 9 8.42 -11.12 26.44
C PRO A 9 6.97 -10.60 26.54
N ARG A 10 6.62 -10.01 27.69
CA ARG A 10 5.29 -9.42 27.88
C ARG A 10 4.97 -8.41 26.77
N GLY A 11 3.75 -8.45 26.24
CA GLY A 11 3.29 -7.56 25.16
C GLY A 11 3.74 -7.97 23.76
N ARG A 12 4.29 -9.17 23.60
CA ARG A 12 4.63 -9.75 22.28
C ARG A 12 3.81 -11.00 22.00
N TYR A 13 3.55 -11.25 20.72
CA TYR A 13 2.98 -12.51 20.23
C TYR A 13 3.85 -13.09 19.13
N ALA A 14 3.74 -14.38 18.87
CA ALA A 14 4.34 -15.05 17.74
C ALA A 14 3.26 -15.39 16.72
N GLN A 15 3.55 -15.13 15.47
CA GLN A 15 2.70 -15.49 14.34
C GLN A 15 3.50 -16.36 13.37
N ALA A 16 2.87 -17.36 12.77
CA ALA A 16 3.51 -18.15 11.72
C ALA A 16 3.85 -17.24 10.54
N PHE A 17 5.07 -17.38 10.04
CA PHE A 17 5.45 -16.74 8.79
C PHE A 17 4.76 -17.44 7.62
N VAL A 18 4.08 -16.69 6.79
CA VAL A 18 3.46 -17.13 5.55
C VAL A 18 4.31 -16.58 4.40
N PRO A 19 5.00 -17.45 3.63
CA PRO A 19 5.70 -17.02 2.44
C PRO A 19 4.69 -16.63 1.36
N GLY A 20 5.10 -15.78 0.43
CA GLY A 20 4.26 -15.43 -0.71
C GLY A 20 4.33 -13.95 -1.08
N ARG A 21 3.45 -13.58 -1.98
CA ARG A 21 3.33 -12.22 -2.52
C ARG A 21 2.30 -11.43 -1.71
N SER A 22 2.67 -10.26 -1.21
CA SER A 22 1.73 -9.39 -0.49
C SER A 22 0.79 -8.71 -1.46
N VAL A 23 -0.51 -8.86 -1.24
CA VAL A 23 -1.58 -8.27 -2.05
C VAL A 23 -2.59 -7.57 -1.16
N SER A 24 -3.25 -6.56 -1.69
CA SER A 24 -4.26 -5.77 -1.00
C SER A 24 -5.50 -5.62 -1.86
N LEU A 25 -6.68 -5.84 -1.29
CA LEU A 25 -7.97 -5.48 -1.88
C LEU A 25 -8.40 -4.14 -1.30
N GLY A 26 -8.50 -3.09 -2.13
CA GLY A 26 -9.20 -1.85 -1.80
C GLY A 26 -10.71 -2.02 -2.00
N PHE A 27 -11.52 -1.58 -1.05
CA PHE A 27 -12.97 -1.63 -1.15
C PHE A 27 -13.66 -0.48 -0.40
N LEU A 28 -14.84 -0.11 -0.85
CA LEU A 28 -15.77 0.78 -0.15
C LEU A 28 -16.80 -0.06 0.62
N SER A 29 -17.23 0.42 1.79
CA SER A 29 -18.30 -0.20 2.57
C SER A 29 -19.26 0.83 3.15
N ASP A 30 -20.55 0.48 3.19
CA ASP A 30 -21.62 1.27 3.85
C ASP A 30 -22.00 0.72 5.24
N GLY A 31 -21.29 -0.31 5.70
CA GLY A 31 -21.54 -1.03 6.95
C GLY A 31 -22.38 -2.29 6.78
N ILE A 32 -22.94 -2.53 5.59
CA ILE A 32 -23.79 -3.70 5.27
C ILE A 32 -23.20 -4.46 4.09
N ASP A 33 -22.83 -3.74 3.03
CA ASP A 33 -22.24 -4.32 1.82
C ASP A 33 -20.95 -3.62 1.45
N ILE A 34 -20.28 -4.14 0.43
CA ILE A 34 -19.04 -3.58 -0.08
C ILE A 34 -19.09 -3.38 -1.59
N ARG A 35 -18.29 -2.44 -2.07
CA ARG A 35 -17.96 -2.27 -3.47
C ARG A 35 -16.44 -2.44 -3.64
N PRO A 36 -15.94 -3.51 -4.28
CA PRO A 36 -14.52 -3.65 -4.59
C PRO A 36 -14.05 -2.48 -5.46
N VAL A 37 -12.88 -1.94 -5.14
CA VAL A 37 -12.23 -0.89 -5.92
C VAL A 37 -11.17 -1.51 -6.83
N GLY A 38 -10.37 -2.43 -6.31
CA GLY A 38 -9.35 -3.14 -7.08
C GLY A 38 -8.32 -3.81 -6.18
N PHE A 39 -7.44 -4.57 -6.82
CA PHE A 39 -6.32 -5.25 -6.15
C PHE A 39 -5.01 -4.53 -6.45
N ALA A 40 -4.11 -4.54 -5.49
CA ALA A 40 -2.77 -4.00 -5.62
C ALA A 40 -1.74 -4.98 -5.04
N GLU A 41 -0.53 -4.95 -5.56
CA GLU A 41 0.62 -5.68 -5.03
C GLU A 41 1.45 -4.75 -4.15
N GLN A 42 1.93 -5.26 -3.02
CA GLN A 42 2.77 -4.52 -2.08
C GLN A 42 4.16 -5.14 -2.00
N TRP A 43 5.15 -4.34 -1.62
CA TRP A 43 6.50 -4.83 -1.30
C TRP A 43 7.09 -4.11 -0.12
N THR A 44 8.09 -4.74 0.48
CA THR A 44 8.83 -4.19 1.62
C THR A 44 10.14 -3.52 1.19
N ALA A 45 10.60 -2.56 1.99
CA ALA A 45 11.95 -2.01 1.97
C ALA A 45 12.66 -2.38 3.29
N PRO A 46 13.12 -3.64 3.44
CA PRO A 46 13.54 -4.19 4.70
C PRO A 46 14.84 -3.58 5.21
N THR A 47 14.95 -3.50 6.54
CA THR A 47 16.20 -3.28 7.25
C THR A 47 16.34 -4.30 8.37
N PRO A 48 17.54 -4.54 8.94
CA PRO A 48 17.69 -5.46 10.07
C PRO A 48 16.75 -5.14 11.25
N ALA A 49 16.51 -3.86 11.52
CA ALA A 49 15.63 -3.41 12.61
C ALA A 49 14.14 -3.38 12.21
N ARG A 50 13.82 -3.28 10.92
CA ARG A 50 12.44 -3.16 10.38
C ARG A 50 12.28 -4.08 9.16
N PRO A 51 12.23 -5.41 9.32
CA PRO A 51 12.21 -6.37 8.21
C PRO A 51 10.96 -6.26 7.34
N TRP A 52 9.86 -5.73 7.88
CA TRP A 52 8.57 -5.59 7.20
C TRP A 52 8.21 -4.14 6.89
N ARG A 53 9.21 -3.25 6.84
CA ARG A 53 8.97 -1.84 6.50
C ARG A 53 8.34 -1.74 5.12
N PHE A 54 7.23 -1.02 5.01
CA PHE A 54 6.54 -0.78 3.74
C PHE A 54 7.50 -0.11 2.75
N GLY A 55 7.58 -0.65 1.55
CA GLY A 55 8.44 -0.14 0.47
C GLY A 55 7.65 0.53 -0.63
N GLY A 56 6.46 0.03 -0.92
CA GLY A 56 5.60 0.57 -1.96
C GLY A 56 4.46 -0.37 -2.33
N MET A 57 3.65 0.12 -3.27
CA MET A 57 2.47 -0.58 -3.77
C MET A 57 2.27 -0.26 -5.25
N ALA A 58 1.71 -1.19 -6.01
CA ALA A 58 1.31 -0.96 -7.40
C ALA A 58 -0.02 -1.65 -7.72
N GLY A 59 -0.86 -0.97 -8.49
CA GLY A 59 -2.17 -1.46 -8.93
C GLY A 59 -2.79 -0.57 -10.02
N PRO A 60 -3.93 -0.98 -10.58
CA PRO A 60 -4.63 -2.22 -10.32
C PRO A 60 -3.89 -3.45 -10.87
N VAL A 61 -4.03 -4.58 -10.19
CA VAL A 61 -3.53 -5.88 -10.65
C VAL A 61 -4.68 -6.87 -10.75
N ARG A 62 -4.47 -7.94 -11.54
CA ARG A 62 -5.39 -9.09 -11.59
C ARG A 62 -4.81 -10.26 -10.82
N LEU A 63 -5.65 -10.93 -10.06
CA LEU A 63 -5.34 -12.16 -9.36
C LEU A 63 -6.16 -13.31 -9.98
N PRO A 64 -5.90 -14.58 -9.65
CA PRO A 64 -6.77 -15.68 -10.00
C PRO A 64 -8.22 -15.39 -9.53
N GLU A 65 -9.20 -15.72 -10.33
CA GLU A 65 -10.61 -15.40 -10.06
C GLU A 65 -11.09 -15.97 -8.72
N THR A 66 -10.64 -17.17 -8.37
CA THR A 66 -10.91 -17.83 -7.09
C THR A 66 -10.40 -17.02 -5.91
N VAL A 67 -9.21 -16.43 -6.03
CA VAL A 67 -8.60 -15.57 -5.01
C VAL A 67 -9.35 -14.25 -4.89
N GLU A 68 -9.64 -13.59 -6.04
CA GLU A 68 -10.40 -12.33 -6.04
C GLU A 68 -11.77 -12.52 -5.37
N ALA A 69 -12.50 -13.56 -5.75
CA ALA A 69 -13.81 -13.87 -5.17
C ALA A 69 -13.71 -14.16 -3.66
N GLY A 70 -12.72 -14.96 -3.25
CA GLY A 70 -12.50 -15.30 -1.85
C GLY A 70 -12.16 -14.07 -0.99
N MET A 71 -11.28 -13.19 -1.46
CA MET A 71 -10.91 -11.96 -0.76
C MET A 71 -12.09 -10.98 -0.66
N ILE A 72 -12.88 -10.83 -1.74
CA ILE A 72 -14.07 -9.98 -1.75
C ILE A 72 -15.10 -10.49 -0.74
N GLU A 73 -15.36 -11.80 -0.68
CA GLU A 73 -16.30 -12.39 0.28
C GLU A 73 -15.80 -12.21 1.72
N ALA A 74 -14.51 -12.42 1.98
CA ALA A 74 -13.93 -12.17 3.29
C ALA A 74 -14.08 -10.69 3.72
N ALA A 75 -13.80 -9.76 2.80
CA ALA A 75 -13.97 -8.33 3.05
C ALA A 75 -15.44 -7.98 3.36
N ARG A 76 -16.40 -8.55 2.61
CA ARG A 76 -17.84 -8.35 2.84
C ARG A 76 -18.26 -8.85 4.23
N ARG A 77 -17.83 -10.04 4.62
CA ARG A 77 -18.13 -10.62 5.94
C ARG A 77 -17.56 -9.78 7.07
N LEU A 78 -16.31 -9.31 6.93
CA LEU A 78 -15.66 -8.46 7.93
C LEU A 78 -16.31 -7.07 8.00
N ALA A 79 -16.59 -6.45 6.85
CA ALA A 79 -17.27 -5.16 6.79
C ALA A 79 -18.62 -5.19 7.52
N ARG A 80 -19.43 -6.21 7.23
CA ARG A 80 -20.73 -6.42 7.91
C ARG A 80 -20.56 -6.73 9.40
N ARG A 81 -19.60 -7.59 9.76
CA ARG A 81 -19.39 -8.00 11.16
C ARG A 81 -18.98 -6.83 12.06
N PHE A 82 -18.21 -5.89 11.51
CA PHE A 82 -17.67 -4.75 12.28
C PHE A 82 -18.33 -3.41 11.94
N GLY A 83 -19.32 -3.40 11.03
CA GLY A 83 -20.01 -2.18 10.62
C GLY A 83 -19.07 -1.17 9.95
N LEU A 84 -18.08 -1.64 9.17
CA LEU A 84 -17.08 -0.76 8.55
C LEU A 84 -17.74 0.16 7.53
N ARG A 85 -17.35 1.44 7.52
CA ARG A 85 -17.87 2.43 6.58
C ARG A 85 -16.74 3.21 5.89
N GLY A 86 -16.93 3.52 4.63
CA GLY A 86 -15.95 4.24 3.81
C GLY A 86 -14.95 3.31 3.13
N LEU A 87 -13.83 3.88 2.70
CA LEU A 87 -12.73 3.17 2.06
C LEU A 87 -11.93 2.38 3.09
N ALA A 88 -11.70 1.13 2.79
CA ALA A 88 -10.90 0.21 3.59
C ALA A 88 -10.02 -0.66 2.68
N SER A 89 -9.04 -1.33 3.25
CA SER A 89 -8.28 -2.38 2.56
C SER A 89 -8.21 -3.66 3.38
N LEU A 90 -8.13 -4.79 2.68
CA LEU A 90 -7.87 -6.12 3.21
C LEU A 90 -6.53 -6.59 2.64
N ASP A 91 -5.56 -6.81 3.52
CA ASP A 91 -4.22 -7.23 3.15
C ASP A 91 -4.05 -8.72 3.35
N ALA A 92 -3.43 -9.39 2.37
CA ALA A 92 -3.23 -10.83 2.35
C ALA A 92 -1.84 -11.19 1.78
N VAL A 93 -1.40 -12.40 2.10
CA VAL A 93 -0.26 -13.05 1.45
C VAL A 93 -0.80 -14.15 0.54
N LEU A 94 -0.40 -14.11 -0.72
CA LEU A 94 -0.81 -15.03 -1.78
C LEU A 94 0.33 -15.98 -2.11
N ASP A 95 0.07 -17.30 -2.05
CA ASP A 95 0.98 -18.38 -2.48
C ASP A 95 0.25 -19.28 -3.49
N GLY A 96 0.52 -19.08 -4.78
CA GLY A 96 -0.25 -19.71 -5.85
C GLY A 96 -1.70 -19.22 -5.87
N GLU A 97 -2.64 -20.13 -5.63
CA GLU A 97 -4.08 -19.83 -5.46
C GLU A 97 -4.52 -19.81 -3.99
N ASP A 98 -3.63 -20.21 -3.07
CA ASP A 98 -3.88 -20.11 -1.65
C ASP A 98 -3.56 -18.69 -1.16
N TRP A 99 -4.39 -18.19 -0.25
CA TRP A 99 -4.15 -16.88 0.34
C TRP A 99 -4.45 -16.87 1.84
N THR A 100 -3.71 -16.06 2.55
CA THR A 100 -3.86 -15.89 4.01
C THR A 100 -4.14 -14.43 4.32
N LEU A 101 -5.25 -14.17 5.01
CA LEU A 101 -5.58 -12.84 5.53
C LEU A 101 -4.53 -12.42 6.57
N VAL A 102 -4.00 -11.22 6.40
CA VAL A 102 -3.06 -10.60 7.35
C VAL A 102 -3.77 -9.59 8.23
N GLU A 103 -4.40 -8.58 7.61
CA GLU A 103 -5.09 -7.54 8.34
C GLU A 103 -6.19 -6.87 7.52
N ILE A 104 -7.05 -6.11 8.21
CA ILE A 104 -8.01 -5.20 7.59
C ILE A 104 -7.71 -3.78 8.10
N ASN A 105 -7.61 -2.83 7.18
CA ASN A 105 -7.34 -1.43 7.47
C ASN A 105 -8.60 -0.60 7.19
N PRO A 106 -9.43 -0.24 8.22
CA PRO A 106 -10.70 0.46 8.02
C PRO A 106 -10.50 1.97 7.85
N ARG A 107 -9.66 2.37 6.93
CA ARG A 107 -9.30 3.76 6.62
C ARG A 107 -8.76 3.87 5.21
N PRO A 108 -8.78 5.08 4.59
CA PRO A 108 -7.95 5.37 3.43
C PRO A 108 -6.47 5.09 3.73
N GLY A 109 -5.76 4.50 2.79
CA GLY A 109 -4.35 4.14 2.90
C GLY A 109 -3.67 4.23 1.53
N ALA A 110 -2.50 3.64 1.39
CA ALA A 110 -1.70 3.66 0.15
C ALA A 110 -2.46 3.16 -1.10
N ALA A 111 -3.50 2.33 -0.92
CA ALA A 111 -4.38 1.91 -2.01
C ALA A 111 -5.11 3.10 -2.68
N LEU A 112 -5.35 4.20 -1.95
CA LEU A 112 -5.92 5.42 -2.54
C LEU A 112 -5.06 5.93 -3.70
N ASP A 113 -3.75 5.99 -3.51
CA ASP A 113 -2.83 6.58 -4.49
C ASP A 113 -2.69 5.76 -5.79
N VAL A 114 -2.89 4.44 -5.70
CA VAL A 114 -2.70 3.54 -6.84
C VAL A 114 -4.01 3.08 -7.49
N LEU A 115 -5.13 3.13 -6.78
CA LEU A 115 -6.44 2.68 -7.25
C LEU A 115 -7.40 3.84 -7.59
N ASP A 116 -7.01 5.10 -7.34
CA ASP A 116 -7.81 6.28 -7.74
C ASP A 116 -7.65 6.55 -9.24
N CYS A 117 -8.18 5.64 -10.04
CA CYS A 117 -8.11 5.69 -11.51
C CYS A 117 -9.49 5.52 -12.18
N GLY A 118 -10.56 5.73 -11.44
CA GLY A 118 -11.93 5.69 -11.90
C GLY A 118 -12.51 7.07 -12.27
N GLU A 119 -13.75 7.07 -12.76
CA GLU A 119 -14.51 8.29 -13.04
C GLU A 119 -14.90 9.04 -11.75
N VAL A 120 -15.09 8.32 -10.65
CA VAL A 120 -15.42 8.88 -9.35
C VAL A 120 -14.16 8.90 -8.48
N PRO A 121 -13.69 10.07 -8.02
CA PRO A 121 -12.56 10.16 -7.10
C PRO A 121 -12.79 9.33 -5.84
N LEU A 122 -11.80 8.51 -5.45
CA LEU A 122 -11.96 7.58 -4.32
C LEU A 122 -12.24 8.27 -2.99
N LEU A 123 -11.73 9.50 -2.79
CA LEU A 123 -12.03 10.26 -1.59
C LEU A 123 -13.50 10.71 -1.54
N ALA A 124 -14.07 11.10 -2.68
CA ALA A 124 -15.50 11.42 -2.79
C ALA A 124 -16.35 10.16 -2.54
N ALA A 125 -15.95 9.02 -3.12
CA ALA A 125 -16.59 7.74 -2.91
C ALA A 125 -16.50 7.27 -1.44
N HIS A 126 -15.37 7.49 -0.76
CA HIS A 126 -15.21 7.26 0.68
C HIS A 126 -16.23 8.04 1.50
N ILE A 127 -16.37 9.34 1.22
CA ILE A 127 -17.34 10.20 1.93
C ILE A 127 -18.78 9.72 1.69
N ALA A 128 -19.12 9.35 0.45
CA ALA A 128 -20.43 8.80 0.11
C ALA A 128 -20.71 7.48 0.86
N ALA A 129 -19.74 6.57 0.89
CA ALA A 129 -19.86 5.29 1.59
C ALA A 129 -20.00 5.46 3.12
N CYS A 130 -19.29 6.42 3.72
CA CYS A 130 -19.49 6.78 5.13
C CYS A 130 -20.92 7.25 5.43
N ARG A 131 -21.59 7.86 4.45
CA ARG A 131 -23.00 8.30 4.51
C ARG A 131 -24.00 7.20 4.15
N GLY A 132 -23.55 5.98 3.84
CA GLY A 132 -24.38 4.85 3.52
C GLY A 132 -24.73 4.71 2.02
N TYR A 133 -24.00 5.37 1.13
CA TYR A 133 -24.16 5.25 -0.32
C TYR A 133 -22.90 4.64 -0.95
N LEU A 134 -23.05 3.49 -1.63
CA LEU A 134 -21.97 2.84 -2.37
C LEU A 134 -22.05 3.23 -3.86
N PRO A 135 -21.19 4.12 -4.34
CA PRO A 135 -21.14 4.48 -5.75
C PRO A 135 -20.66 3.30 -6.60
N GLU A 136 -21.09 3.28 -7.87
CA GLU A 136 -20.49 2.37 -8.85
C GLU A 136 -19.04 2.78 -9.13
N MET A 137 -18.14 1.80 -9.04
CA MET A 137 -16.70 2.01 -9.28
C MET A 137 -16.31 1.31 -10.58
N LYS A 138 -15.84 2.09 -11.53
CA LYS A 138 -15.28 1.57 -12.78
C LYS A 138 -13.81 1.89 -12.83
N VAL A 139 -12.96 0.87 -12.85
CA VAL A 139 -11.53 1.04 -13.12
C VAL A 139 -11.37 1.32 -14.62
N VAL A 140 -10.81 2.47 -14.97
CA VAL A 140 -10.70 2.94 -16.37
C VAL A 140 -9.26 2.89 -16.88
N SER A 141 -8.27 2.53 -16.03
CA SER A 141 -6.87 2.56 -16.41
C SER A 141 -6.41 1.24 -17.04
N ALA A 142 -5.78 1.36 -18.22
CA ALA A 142 -5.01 0.28 -18.85
C ALA A 142 -3.58 0.18 -18.30
N MET A 143 -3.16 1.12 -17.49
CA MET A 143 -1.82 1.22 -16.91
C MET A 143 -1.86 0.88 -15.42
N VAL A 144 -0.76 0.31 -14.95
CA VAL A 144 -0.50 0.11 -13.52
C VAL A 144 0.14 1.36 -12.95
N ARG A 145 -0.43 1.87 -11.86
CA ARG A 145 0.14 2.97 -11.07
C ARG A 145 0.88 2.41 -9.86
N GLY A 146 1.90 3.10 -9.41
CA GLY A 146 2.60 2.70 -8.22
C GLY A 146 3.18 3.85 -7.44
N ILE A 147 3.37 3.58 -6.15
CA ILE A 147 4.07 4.45 -5.22
C ILE A 147 5.22 3.71 -4.56
N GLY A 148 6.26 4.43 -4.20
CA GLY A 148 7.36 3.91 -3.40
C GLY A 148 7.84 4.94 -2.38
N ILE A 149 8.07 4.49 -1.15
CA ILE A 149 8.64 5.35 -0.13
C ILE A 149 10.16 5.37 -0.28
N VAL A 150 10.72 6.55 -0.41
CA VAL A 150 12.16 6.75 -0.46
C VAL A 150 12.67 7.01 0.95
N TYR A 151 13.56 6.15 1.42
CA TYR A 151 14.16 6.26 2.75
C TYR A 151 15.59 6.76 2.67
N ALA A 152 15.97 7.62 3.61
CA ALA A 152 17.33 8.09 3.76
C ALA A 152 18.26 6.94 4.21
N THR A 153 19.38 6.75 3.53
CA THR A 153 20.41 5.76 3.92
C THR A 153 21.38 6.33 4.95
N LYS A 154 21.54 7.65 4.97
CA LYS A 154 22.32 8.44 5.93
C LYS A 154 21.46 9.58 6.47
N PRO A 155 21.84 10.19 7.61
CA PRO A 155 21.17 11.41 8.05
C PRO A 155 21.36 12.55 7.04
N ILE A 156 20.29 13.29 6.80
CA ILE A 156 20.28 14.54 6.04
C ILE A 156 20.17 15.67 7.05
N ALA A 157 21.20 16.51 7.16
CA ALA A 157 21.23 17.56 8.17
C ALA A 157 20.24 18.70 7.86
N ALA A 158 20.09 19.02 6.58
CA ALA A 158 19.11 19.99 6.10
C ALA A 158 18.73 19.63 4.66
N VAL A 159 17.43 19.55 4.41
CA VAL A 159 16.90 19.38 3.06
C VAL A 159 17.02 20.71 2.33
N LEU A 160 17.70 20.73 1.20
CA LEU A 160 17.83 21.93 0.39
C LEU A 160 16.49 22.22 -0.32
N ALA A 161 16.18 23.50 -0.47
CA ALA A 161 15.08 23.91 -1.34
C ALA A 161 15.41 23.50 -2.77
N ALA A 162 14.66 22.58 -3.33
CA ALA A 162 14.85 22.06 -4.67
C ALA A 162 13.55 22.18 -5.48
N GLU A 163 13.68 22.27 -6.80
CA GLU A 163 12.54 22.05 -7.70
C GLU A 163 12.28 20.54 -7.75
N TRP A 164 11.29 20.11 -6.99
CA TRP A 164 10.91 18.72 -6.96
C TRP A 164 10.22 18.30 -8.26
N PRO A 165 10.62 17.18 -8.88
CA PRO A 165 9.90 16.63 -10.02
C PRO A 165 8.42 16.36 -9.69
N ALA A 166 7.55 16.45 -10.70
CA ALA A 166 6.10 16.25 -10.54
C ALA A 166 5.71 14.85 -9.99
N TRP A 167 6.59 13.88 -10.07
CA TRP A 167 6.40 12.52 -9.56
C TRP A 167 6.87 12.33 -8.10
N VAL A 168 7.25 13.42 -7.39
CA VAL A 168 7.62 13.41 -5.95
C VAL A 168 6.51 14.04 -5.14
N PHE A 169 6.01 13.31 -4.14
CA PHE A 169 4.98 13.72 -3.20
C PHE A 169 5.49 13.61 -1.76
N ASP A 170 4.70 14.07 -0.80
CA ASP A 170 5.04 14.06 0.64
C ASP A 170 6.42 14.68 0.90
N ARG A 171 6.64 15.82 0.28
CA ARG A 171 7.94 16.52 0.28
C ARG A 171 8.26 17.06 1.66
N PRO A 172 9.49 16.90 2.15
CA PRO A 172 9.90 17.51 3.40
C PRO A 172 10.01 19.02 3.27
N ASP A 173 9.86 19.72 4.39
CA ASP A 173 10.12 21.17 4.45
C ASP A 173 11.59 21.48 4.19
N SER A 174 11.84 22.61 3.50
CA SER A 174 13.20 23.13 3.29
C SER A 174 13.87 23.46 4.64
N GLY A 175 15.10 23.01 4.79
CA GLY A 175 15.86 23.15 6.03
C GLY A 175 15.57 22.09 7.10
N GLY A 176 14.55 21.23 6.88
CA GLY A 176 14.23 20.12 7.77
C GLY A 176 15.35 19.06 7.77
N SER A 177 15.59 18.41 8.91
CA SER A 177 16.50 17.27 9.02
C SER A 177 15.76 15.94 8.92
N ILE A 178 16.41 14.92 8.33
CA ILE A 178 15.87 13.57 8.19
C ILE A 178 16.87 12.57 8.76
N GLY A 179 16.43 11.71 9.64
CA GLY A 179 17.26 10.66 10.23
C GLY A 179 17.56 9.52 9.25
N ALA A 180 18.64 8.78 9.48
CA ALA A 180 18.91 7.57 8.71
C ALA A 180 17.77 6.55 8.90
N GLY A 181 17.25 6.04 7.80
CA GLY A 181 16.13 5.10 7.79
C GLY A 181 14.74 5.74 7.87
N ASP A 182 14.64 7.07 7.99
CA ASP A 182 13.39 7.80 7.94
C ASP A 182 12.96 8.10 6.49
N PRO A 183 11.66 8.29 6.21
CA PRO A 183 11.19 8.61 4.86
C PRO A 183 11.64 10.02 4.44
N ILE A 184 12.09 10.13 3.18
CA ILE A 184 12.39 11.40 2.53
C ILE A 184 11.12 11.93 1.85
N ALA A 185 10.54 11.12 0.98
CA ALA A 185 9.38 11.47 0.17
C ALA A 185 8.73 10.21 -0.41
N THR A 186 7.59 10.37 -1.04
CA THR A 186 6.93 9.35 -1.86
C THR A 186 7.22 9.62 -3.34
N VAL A 187 7.60 8.59 -4.09
CA VAL A 187 7.74 8.65 -5.55
C VAL A 187 6.62 7.85 -6.20
N THR A 188 6.08 8.39 -7.29
CA THR A 188 5.03 7.71 -8.07
C THR A 188 5.58 7.20 -9.40
N ALA A 189 4.93 6.23 -10.00
CA ALA A 189 5.22 5.73 -11.34
C ALA A 189 3.95 5.23 -12.02
N GLU A 190 3.95 5.22 -13.35
CA GLU A 190 2.91 4.59 -14.16
C GLU A 190 3.60 3.84 -15.30
N ALA A 191 3.21 2.58 -15.53
CA ALA A 191 3.78 1.72 -16.55
C ALA A 191 2.81 0.58 -16.90
N PRO A 192 3.07 -0.21 -17.98
CA PRO A 192 2.15 -1.28 -18.40
C PRO A 192 1.96 -2.41 -17.37
N ASP A 193 2.93 -2.67 -16.51
CA ASP A 193 2.90 -3.75 -15.53
C ASP A 193 3.64 -3.39 -14.23
N VAL A 194 3.45 -4.21 -13.20
CA VAL A 194 4.04 -4.03 -11.87
C VAL A 194 5.57 -4.03 -11.90
N GLY A 195 6.19 -4.89 -12.73
CA GLY A 195 7.64 -4.98 -12.85
C GLY A 195 8.23 -3.67 -13.39
N ALA A 196 7.63 -3.12 -14.45
CA ALA A 196 8.02 -1.84 -15.02
C ALA A 196 7.80 -0.67 -14.06
N VAL A 197 6.69 -0.67 -13.31
CA VAL A 197 6.42 0.32 -12.25
C VAL A 197 7.51 0.27 -11.19
N ARG A 198 7.84 -0.91 -10.65
CA ARG A 198 8.87 -1.08 -9.62
C ARG A 198 10.24 -0.60 -10.11
N ALA A 199 10.63 -1.00 -11.32
CA ALA A 199 11.90 -0.55 -11.91
C ALA A 199 11.96 0.98 -12.08
N LEU A 200 10.84 1.62 -12.45
CA LEU A 200 10.76 3.08 -12.53
C LEU A 200 10.84 3.75 -11.16
N ILE A 201 10.15 3.20 -10.15
CA ILE A 201 10.22 3.66 -8.75
C ILE A 201 11.65 3.54 -8.22
N GLU A 202 12.34 2.43 -8.48
CA GLU A 202 13.74 2.24 -8.05
C GLU A 202 14.68 3.30 -8.66
N ARG A 203 14.55 3.57 -9.97
CA ARG A 203 15.34 4.63 -10.63
C ARG A 203 15.05 6.02 -10.06
N ARG A 204 13.76 6.37 -9.85
CA ARG A 204 13.36 7.65 -9.24
C ARG A 204 13.84 7.77 -7.81
N SER A 205 13.78 6.69 -7.05
CA SER A 205 14.27 6.63 -5.66
C SER A 205 15.79 6.79 -5.57
N ALA A 206 16.54 6.19 -6.51
CA ALA A 206 17.99 6.36 -6.58
C ALA A 206 18.37 7.80 -6.92
N TRP A 207 17.68 8.39 -7.92
CA TRP A 207 17.88 9.79 -8.29
C TRP A 207 17.62 10.73 -7.10
N LEU A 208 16.48 10.55 -6.41
CA LEU A 208 16.08 11.39 -5.30
C LEU A 208 17.06 11.30 -4.12
N ARG A 209 17.57 10.12 -3.79
CA ARG A 209 18.59 9.95 -2.75
C ARG A 209 19.88 10.68 -3.10
N ALA A 210 20.31 10.61 -4.35
CA ALA A 210 21.52 11.30 -4.81
C ALA A 210 21.35 12.82 -4.72
N ASP A 211 20.21 13.35 -5.17
CA ASP A 211 19.87 14.77 -5.16
C ASP A 211 19.79 15.35 -3.75
N CYS A 212 19.19 14.61 -2.82
CA CYS A 212 19.09 14.99 -1.41
C CYS A 212 20.39 14.77 -0.60
N GLY A 213 21.46 14.28 -1.22
CA GLY A 213 22.72 13.95 -0.51
C GLY A 213 22.58 12.78 0.48
N ALA A 214 21.61 11.90 0.25
CA ALA A 214 21.26 10.76 1.10
C ALA A 214 21.89 9.43 0.65
N THR A 215 22.82 9.46 -0.31
CA THR A 215 23.57 8.28 -0.81
C THR A 215 24.82 7.97 -0.01
#